data_d7a89eaa2b3d2c087ae2be4b81ca7e12
#
_entry.id   d7a89eaa2b3d2c087ae2be4b81ca7e12
#
_cell.length_a   1.000
_cell.length_b   1.000
_cell.length_c   1.000
_cell.angle_alpha   90.00
_cell.angle_beta   90.00
_cell.angle_gamma   90.00
#
_symmetry.space_group_name_H-M   'P 1'
#
loop_
_entity.id
_entity.type
_entity.pdbx_description
1 polymer ?
#
loop_
_entity_poly.entity_id
_entity_poly.type
_entity_poly.pdbx_seq_one_letter_code
_entity_poly.pdbx_strand_id
1 'polypeptide(L)'
;YSQMLKKLCEFEPRRQFIVSVIQKIIKEAEDKDIKRHIMVIAHNKSILTYLHNAIRDMNIASVGYYIGGMKEKDLKITESKKIIIATYAMAEEALDIKTLNTLIMTTPKTDVTQTVGRILRIAGNNPLVVDIIDSHYTFKNQWKKRRAFYNKCKYTIKYMKNEMIVGENGAGAAEDNEGENSVFLQNKCLL
;
A
#
# COMPACT_ATOMS: atom_id res chain seq x y z
N TYR A 1 -17.36 12.36 3.12
CA TYR A 1 -16.09 11.70 2.85
C TYR A 1 -15.63 10.80 4.01
N SER A 2 -15.57 11.31 5.24
CA SER A 2 -15.09 10.53 6.41
C SER A 2 -15.90 9.27 6.69
N GLN A 3 -17.24 9.33 6.61
CA GLN A 3 -18.09 8.16 6.77
C GLN A 3 -17.89 7.12 5.64
N MET A 4 -17.71 7.59 4.41
CA MET A 4 -17.42 6.74 3.27
C MET A 4 -16.08 6.02 3.44
N LEU A 5 -15.06 6.76 3.86
CA LEU A 5 -13.74 6.20 4.15
C LEU A 5 -13.80 5.18 5.29
N LYS A 6 -14.60 5.45 6.32
CA LYS A 6 -14.82 4.49 7.43
C LYS A 6 -15.42 3.19 6.91
N LYS A 7 -16.53 3.26 6.15
CA LYS A 7 -17.17 2.07 5.54
C LYS A 7 -16.20 1.30 4.64
N LEU A 8 -15.40 2.01 3.84
CA LEU A 8 -14.37 1.40 2.99
C LEU A 8 -13.34 0.62 3.81
N CYS A 9 -12.89 1.20 4.94
CA CYS A 9 -11.94 0.55 5.85
C CYS A 9 -12.54 -0.64 6.61
N GLU A 10 -13.85 -0.73 6.74
CA GLU A 10 -14.57 -1.80 7.42
C GLU A 10 -15.06 -2.90 6.46
N PHE A 11 -14.97 -2.69 5.16
CA PHE A 11 -15.43 -3.66 4.15
C PHE A 11 -14.51 -4.88 4.10
N GLU A 12 -15.02 -6.01 4.56
CA GLU A 12 -14.24 -7.23 4.79
C GLU A 12 -13.58 -7.81 3.52
N PRO A 13 -14.26 -7.93 2.37
CA PRO A 13 -13.61 -8.42 1.15
C PRO A 13 -12.40 -7.58 0.73
N ARG A 14 -12.47 -6.25 0.94
CA ARG A 14 -11.37 -5.34 0.67
C ARG A 14 -10.19 -5.55 1.63
N ARG A 15 -10.48 -5.76 2.91
CA ARG A 15 -9.46 -6.07 3.93
C ARG A 15 -8.70 -7.35 3.58
N GLN A 16 -9.44 -8.41 3.23
CA GLN A 16 -8.88 -9.70 2.81
C GLN A 16 -8.04 -9.56 1.55
N PHE A 17 -8.51 -8.77 0.58
CA PHE A 17 -7.73 -8.47 -0.62
C PHE A 17 -6.41 -7.77 -0.29
N ILE A 18 -6.39 -6.79 0.61
CA ILE A 18 -5.15 -6.12 1.02
C ILE A 18 -4.18 -7.12 1.68
N VAL A 19 -4.68 -8.02 2.52
CA VAL A 19 -3.86 -9.08 3.12
C VAL A 19 -3.26 -9.99 2.04
N SER A 20 -4.06 -10.41 1.06
CA SER A 20 -3.58 -11.26 -0.05
C SER A 20 -2.51 -10.56 -0.89
N VAL A 21 -2.64 -9.25 -1.10
CA VAL A 21 -1.61 -8.43 -1.77
C VAL A 21 -0.31 -8.43 -0.98
N ILE A 22 -0.36 -8.26 0.34
CA ILE A 22 0.83 -8.30 1.20
C ILE A 22 1.51 -9.67 1.13
N GLN A 23 0.74 -10.75 1.23
CA GLN A 23 1.24 -12.12 1.11
C GLN A 23 1.92 -12.36 -0.25
N LYS A 24 1.29 -11.92 -1.33
CA LYS A 24 1.85 -12.05 -2.69
C LYS A 24 3.17 -11.31 -2.83
N ILE A 25 3.28 -10.08 -2.31
CA ILE A 25 4.52 -9.30 -2.36
C ILE A 25 5.65 -10.01 -1.61
N ILE A 26 5.36 -10.56 -0.44
CA ILE A 26 6.35 -11.28 0.35
C ILE A 26 6.81 -12.54 -0.37
N LYS A 27 5.87 -13.34 -0.88
CA LYS A 27 6.18 -14.56 -1.61
C LYS A 27 7.00 -14.28 -2.87
N GLU A 28 6.59 -13.30 -3.69
CA GLU A 28 7.35 -12.92 -4.89
C GLU A 28 8.76 -12.40 -4.56
N ALA A 29 8.92 -11.77 -3.41
CA ALA A 29 10.21 -11.29 -2.95
C ALA A 29 11.13 -12.46 -2.52
N GLU A 30 10.57 -13.44 -1.83
CA GLU A 30 11.27 -14.67 -1.42
C GLU A 30 11.68 -15.49 -2.65
N ASP A 31 10.78 -15.70 -3.60
CA ASP A 31 11.05 -16.43 -4.85
C ASP A 31 12.16 -15.79 -5.69
N LYS A 32 12.36 -14.47 -5.57
CA LYS A 32 13.36 -13.69 -6.33
C LYS A 32 14.59 -13.27 -5.51
N ASP A 33 14.70 -13.73 -4.26
CA ASP A 33 15.72 -13.29 -3.29
C ASP A 33 15.81 -11.76 -3.12
N ILE A 34 14.66 -11.09 -3.15
CA ILE A 34 14.57 -9.63 -2.95
C ILE A 34 14.24 -9.34 -1.49
N LYS A 35 15.14 -8.63 -0.81
CA LYS A 35 14.85 -8.17 0.57
C LYS A 35 13.83 -7.05 0.53
N ARG A 36 12.63 -7.29 1.08
CA ARG A 36 11.57 -6.28 1.24
C ARG A 36 11.50 -5.80 2.69
N HIS A 37 11.52 -4.48 2.87
CA HIS A 37 11.15 -3.78 4.08
C HIS A 37 9.95 -2.92 3.75
N ILE A 38 8.80 -3.24 4.34
CA ILE A 38 7.49 -2.81 3.87
C ILE A 38 6.88 -1.85 4.88
N MET A 39 6.39 -0.70 4.40
CA MET A 39 5.54 0.19 5.17
C MET A 39 4.11 0.14 4.61
N VAL A 40 3.16 -0.17 5.48
CA VAL A 40 1.71 -0.17 5.17
C VAL A 40 1.08 1.03 5.83
N ILE A 41 0.43 1.90 5.05
CA ILE A 41 -0.10 3.17 5.56
C ILE A 41 -1.59 3.34 5.30
N ALA A 42 -2.26 3.99 6.24
CA ALA A 42 -3.67 4.39 6.14
C ALA A 42 -3.98 5.66 6.95
N HIS A 43 -5.14 6.25 6.67
CA HIS A 43 -5.71 7.33 7.50
C HIS A 43 -6.42 6.79 8.76
N ASN A 44 -6.99 5.60 8.69
CA ASN A 44 -7.86 5.05 9.73
C ASN A 44 -7.15 3.94 10.52
N LYS A 45 -7.16 4.07 11.85
CA LYS A 45 -6.55 3.09 12.74
C LYS A 45 -7.24 1.72 12.68
N SER A 46 -8.55 1.64 12.37
CA SER A 46 -9.27 0.37 12.35
C SER A 46 -8.73 -0.60 11.30
N ILE A 47 -8.43 -0.11 10.10
CA ILE A 47 -7.83 -0.96 9.06
C ILE A 47 -6.39 -1.33 9.41
N LEU A 48 -5.61 -0.42 10.01
CA LEU A 48 -4.25 -0.71 10.47
C LEU A 48 -4.24 -1.81 11.53
N THR A 49 -5.18 -1.76 12.49
CA THR A 49 -5.33 -2.79 13.51
C THR A 49 -5.71 -4.14 12.89
N TYR A 50 -6.65 -4.15 11.95
CA TYR A 50 -7.03 -5.36 11.23
C TYR A 50 -5.83 -5.99 10.51
N LEU A 51 -5.11 -5.19 9.73
CA LEU A 51 -3.95 -5.67 8.97
C LEU A 51 -2.83 -6.16 9.88
N HIS A 52 -2.55 -5.45 10.96
CA HIS A 52 -1.55 -5.89 11.94
C HIS A 52 -1.90 -7.27 12.51
N ASN A 53 -3.16 -7.44 12.96
CA ASN A 53 -3.61 -8.70 13.52
C ASN A 53 -3.58 -9.82 12.48
N ALA A 54 -4.08 -9.58 11.27
CA ALA A 54 -4.05 -10.57 10.21
C ALA A 54 -2.62 -11.02 9.85
N ILE A 55 -1.68 -10.07 9.73
CA ILE A 55 -0.27 -10.36 9.43
C ILE A 55 0.35 -11.20 10.55
N ARG A 56 0.09 -10.85 11.82
CA ARG A 56 0.59 -11.58 12.98
C ARG A 56 -0.02 -12.97 13.08
N ASP A 57 -1.35 -13.06 13.04
CA ASP A 57 -2.10 -14.30 13.31
C ASP A 57 -1.90 -15.33 12.21
N MET A 58 -1.73 -14.88 10.96
CA MET A 58 -1.37 -15.73 9.82
C MET A 58 0.14 -15.98 9.70
N ASN A 59 0.95 -15.44 10.61
CA ASN A 59 2.40 -15.57 10.62
C ASN A 59 3.06 -15.20 9.28
N ILE A 60 2.57 -14.15 8.62
CA ILE A 60 3.05 -13.72 7.31
C ILE A 60 4.48 -13.17 7.41
N ALA A 61 4.73 -12.28 8.38
CA ALA A 61 6.04 -11.69 8.65
C ALA A 61 6.06 -11.00 10.02
N SER A 62 7.26 -10.61 10.49
CA SER A 62 7.37 -9.76 11.66
C SER A 62 6.72 -8.40 11.38
N VAL A 63 5.83 -7.95 12.28
CA VAL A 63 5.04 -6.72 12.12
C VAL A 63 5.07 -5.87 13.39
N GLY A 64 5.03 -4.57 13.24
CA GLY A 64 4.96 -3.62 14.34
C GLY A 64 4.22 -2.34 13.95
N TYR A 65 3.72 -1.63 14.98
CA TYR A 65 3.07 -0.34 14.80
C TYR A 65 4.06 0.82 14.79
N TYR A 66 3.81 1.80 13.93
CA TYR A 66 4.47 3.09 13.90
C TYR A 66 3.40 4.18 13.86
N ILE A 67 2.79 4.44 15.02
CA ILE A 67 1.62 5.33 15.16
C ILE A 67 1.87 6.36 16.26
N GLY A 68 1.18 7.49 16.19
CA GLY A 68 1.33 8.57 17.17
C GLY A 68 1.02 8.11 18.58
N GLY A 69 1.79 8.64 19.54
CA GLY A 69 1.69 8.31 20.97
C GLY A 69 2.56 7.13 21.42
N MET A 70 3.29 6.48 20.52
CA MET A 70 4.28 5.47 20.91
C MET A 70 5.56 6.11 21.44
N LYS A 71 6.22 5.42 22.36
CA LYS A 71 7.52 5.85 22.89
C LYS A 71 8.61 5.64 21.83
N GLU A 72 9.62 6.49 21.80
CA GLU A 72 10.73 6.39 20.84
C GLU A 72 11.41 5.01 20.86
N LYS A 73 11.56 4.41 22.03
CA LYS A 73 12.08 3.05 22.17
C LYS A 73 11.27 2.01 21.37
N ASP A 74 9.92 2.11 21.42
CA ASP A 74 9.04 1.16 20.77
C ASP A 74 9.02 1.40 19.25
N LEU A 75 9.12 2.67 18.82
CA LEU A 75 9.29 3.03 17.41
C LEU A 75 10.57 2.42 16.84
N LYS A 76 11.70 2.53 17.53
CA LYS A 76 12.98 1.91 17.10
C LYS A 76 12.91 0.39 17.00
N ILE A 77 12.20 -0.27 17.91
CA ILE A 77 11.94 -1.72 17.81
C ILE A 77 11.13 -2.04 16.56
N THR A 78 10.12 -1.23 16.26
CA THR A 78 9.28 -1.40 15.07
C THR A 78 10.07 -1.22 13.78
N GLU A 79 11.04 -0.32 13.73
CA GLU A 79 11.91 -0.09 12.56
C GLU A 79 12.67 -1.34 12.12
N SER A 80 12.90 -2.30 13.00
CA SER A 80 13.54 -3.57 12.68
C SER A 80 12.59 -4.65 12.15
N LYS A 81 11.26 -4.42 12.15
CA LYS A 81 10.27 -5.38 11.68
C LYS A 81 10.19 -5.40 10.16
N LYS A 82 9.92 -6.55 9.56
CA LYS A 82 9.77 -6.69 8.10
C LYS A 82 8.61 -5.86 7.57
N ILE A 83 7.53 -5.70 8.36
CA ILE A 83 6.36 -4.87 8.03
C ILE A 83 6.13 -3.84 9.13
N ILE A 84 6.05 -2.58 8.73
CA ILE A 84 5.74 -1.43 9.58
C ILE A 84 4.33 -0.95 9.24
N ILE A 85 3.46 -0.86 10.25
CA ILE A 85 2.07 -0.38 10.12
C ILE A 85 2.00 1.05 10.65
N ALA A 86 1.74 2.02 9.78
CA ALA A 86 1.80 3.43 10.14
C ALA A 86 0.56 4.23 9.69
N THR A 87 0.28 5.33 10.38
CA THR A 87 -0.61 6.36 9.83
C THR A 87 0.12 7.22 8.80
N TYR A 88 -0.59 7.90 7.89
CA TYR A 88 0.05 8.81 6.95
C TYR A 88 0.90 9.88 7.64
N ALA A 89 0.43 10.44 8.76
CA ALA A 89 1.18 11.45 9.51
C ALA A 89 2.51 10.89 10.02
N MET A 90 2.49 9.73 10.65
CA MET A 90 3.69 9.08 11.18
C MET A 90 4.62 8.55 10.07
N ALA A 91 4.05 8.15 8.93
CA ALA A 91 4.86 7.74 7.78
C ALA A 91 5.74 8.89 7.26
N GLU A 92 5.24 10.12 7.30
CA GLU A 92 6.02 11.30 6.90
C GLU A 92 7.23 11.54 7.82
N GLU A 93 7.14 11.17 9.10
CA GLU A 93 8.25 11.21 10.06
C GLU A 93 9.18 9.99 9.92
N ALA A 94 8.60 8.79 9.73
CA ALA A 94 9.32 7.52 9.66
C ALA A 94 10.13 7.32 8.36
N LEU A 95 10.04 8.21 7.41
CA LEU A 95 10.67 8.06 6.09
C LEU A 95 12.19 8.22 6.09
N ASP A 96 12.80 8.40 7.25
CA ASP A 96 14.26 8.34 7.42
C ASP A 96 14.78 6.90 7.60
N ILE A 97 13.89 5.89 7.66
CA ILE A 97 14.28 4.48 7.71
C ILE A 97 14.86 4.09 6.35
N LYS A 98 16.18 4.11 6.23
CA LYS A 98 16.94 3.93 4.98
C LYS A 98 16.71 2.57 4.29
N THR A 99 16.23 1.58 5.02
CA THR A 99 16.00 0.23 4.52
C THR A 99 14.63 0.03 3.89
N LEU A 100 13.69 0.99 4.08
CA LEU A 100 12.36 0.92 3.47
C LEU A 100 12.46 0.98 1.95
N ASN A 101 11.88 -0.02 1.29
CA ASN A 101 11.85 -0.09 -0.18
C ASN A 101 10.46 -0.46 -0.74
N THR A 102 9.48 -0.67 0.12
CA THR A 102 8.12 -1.00 -0.31
C THR A 102 7.11 -0.20 0.50
N LEU A 103 6.22 0.50 -0.21
CA LEU A 103 5.11 1.26 0.37
C LEU A 103 3.78 0.66 -0.10
N ILE A 104 2.87 0.40 0.84
CA ILE A 104 1.51 -0.04 0.54
C ILE A 104 0.54 1.01 1.09
N MET A 105 -0.13 1.73 0.20
CA MET A 105 -1.15 2.72 0.54
C MET A 105 -2.52 2.04 0.54
N THR A 106 -3.09 1.84 1.73
CA THR A 106 -4.32 1.09 1.90
C THR A 106 -5.58 1.95 1.97
N THR A 107 -5.44 3.27 2.00
CA THR A 107 -6.56 4.20 1.93
C THR A 107 -6.29 5.31 0.94
N PRO A 108 -7.33 5.80 0.22
CA PRO A 108 -7.17 6.85 -0.78
C PRO A 108 -6.60 8.15 -0.19
N LYS A 109 -5.59 8.69 -0.85
CA LYS A 109 -5.00 10.02 -0.58
C LYS A 109 -4.86 10.75 -1.91
N THR A 110 -5.04 12.06 -1.94
CA THR A 110 -4.97 12.85 -3.17
C THR A 110 -3.53 13.14 -3.56
N ASP A 111 -2.74 13.65 -2.63
CA ASP A 111 -1.33 13.98 -2.83
C ASP A 111 -0.44 12.98 -2.08
N VAL A 112 0.40 12.31 -2.83
CA VAL A 112 1.35 11.30 -2.34
C VAL A 112 2.80 11.66 -2.67
N THR A 113 3.02 12.85 -3.21
CA THR A 113 4.31 13.30 -3.73
C THR A 113 5.44 13.17 -2.70
N GLN A 114 5.20 13.65 -1.48
CA GLN A 114 6.18 13.55 -0.40
C GLN A 114 6.40 12.11 0.04
N THR A 115 5.31 11.38 0.30
CA THR A 115 5.35 10.01 0.81
C THR A 115 6.05 9.06 -0.17
N VAL A 116 5.64 9.09 -1.43
CA VAL A 116 6.21 8.24 -2.49
C VAL A 116 7.63 8.69 -2.84
N GLY A 117 7.85 10.00 -2.98
CA GLY A 117 9.15 10.56 -3.35
C GLY A 117 10.27 10.23 -2.35
N ARG A 118 9.97 10.08 -1.07
CA ARG A 118 10.97 9.71 -0.05
C ARG A 118 11.36 8.24 -0.13
N ILE A 119 10.40 7.33 -0.29
CA ILE A 119 10.67 5.88 -0.38
C ILE A 119 11.42 5.51 -1.65
N LEU A 120 11.12 6.20 -2.75
CA LEU A 120 11.75 5.92 -4.04
C LEU A 120 13.14 6.56 -4.22
N ARG A 121 13.59 7.40 -3.28
CA ARG A 121 14.93 8.04 -3.33
C ARG A 121 16.09 7.08 -3.07
N ILE A 122 15.82 5.90 -2.53
CA ILE A 122 16.88 4.93 -2.23
C ILE A 122 17.19 4.16 -3.52
N ALA A 123 18.14 4.69 -4.29
CA ALA A 123 18.62 4.04 -5.50
C ALA A 123 19.18 2.64 -5.20
N GLY A 124 18.84 1.65 -6.04
CA GLY A 124 19.40 0.30 -5.98
C GLY A 124 18.59 -0.74 -5.22
N ASN A 125 17.48 -0.39 -4.54
CA ASN A 125 16.72 -1.32 -3.67
C ASN A 125 15.41 -1.85 -4.28
N ASN A 126 15.24 -1.85 -5.62
CA ASN A 126 14.01 -2.28 -6.27
C ASN A 126 12.75 -1.69 -5.61
N PRO A 127 12.60 -0.35 -5.56
CA PRO A 127 11.49 0.28 -4.85
C PRO A 127 10.14 -0.11 -5.44
N LEU A 128 9.17 -0.37 -4.57
CA LEU A 128 7.82 -0.77 -4.94
C LEU A 128 6.80 0.11 -4.21
N VAL A 129 5.88 0.69 -4.96
CA VAL A 129 4.70 1.34 -4.40
C VAL A 129 3.46 0.57 -4.82
N VAL A 130 2.64 0.23 -3.86
CA VAL A 130 1.34 -0.40 -4.07
C VAL A 130 0.26 0.59 -3.69
N ASP A 131 -0.60 0.90 -4.62
CA ASP A 131 -1.69 1.85 -4.46
C ASP A 131 -3.01 1.11 -4.61
N ILE A 132 -3.79 1.00 -3.53
CA ILE A 132 -5.11 0.35 -3.57
C ILE A 132 -6.12 1.33 -4.13
N ILE A 133 -6.68 0.98 -5.29
CA ILE A 133 -7.65 1.82 -6.00
C ILE A 133 -9.06 1.29 -5.74
N ASP A 134 -9.90 2.16 -5.27
CA ASP A 134 -11.31 1.87 -4.98
C ASP A 134 -12.23 2.44 -6.07
N SER A 135 -13.31 1.70 -6.39
CA SER A 135 -14.18 1.97 -7.54
C SER A 135 -15.08 3.22 -7.41
N HIS A 136 -15.28 3.75 -6.20
CA HIS A 136 -16.13 4.91 -5.99
C HIS A 136 -15.59 6.17 -6.69
N TYR A 137 -16.47 6.95 -7.32
CA TYR A 137 -16.14 8.15 -8.11
C TYR A 137 -15.13 9.10 -7.43
N THR A 138 -15.32 9.40 -6.14
CA THR A 138 -14.41 10.27 -5.38
C THR A 138 -13.00 9.69 -5.32
N PHE A 139 -12.86 8.39 -5.10
CA PHE A 139 -11.58 7.70 -5.00
C PHE A 139 -10.91 7.56 -6.37
N LYS A 140 -11.70 7.33 -7.44
CA LYS A 140 -11.20 7.35 -8.83
C LYS A 140 -10.63 8.72 -9.20
N ASN A 141 -11.26 9.82 -8.78
CA ASN A 141 -10.72 11.17 -9.03
C ASN A 141 -9.40 11.42 -8.28
N GLN A 142 -9.29 10.93 -7.06
CA GLN A 142 -8.02 10.97 -6.32
C GLN A 142 -6.94 10.12 -7.01
N TRP A 143 -7.31 8.93 -7.50
CA TRP A 143 -6.42 8.08 -8.28
C TRP A 143 -5.93 8.79 -9.56
N LYS A 144 -6.79 9.44 -10.32
CA LYS A 144 -6.37 10.19 -11.53
C LYS A 144 -5.26 11.20 -11.24
N LYS A 145 -5.32 11.88 -10.08
CA LYS A 145 -4.27 12.83 -9.66
C LYS A 145 -2.96 12.11 -9.32
N ARG A 146 -3.03 11.00 -8.59
CA ARG A 146 -1.85 10.18 -8.29
C ARG A 146 -1.22 9.60 -9.56
N ARG A 147 -2.05 9.07 -10.47
CA ARG A 147 -1.59 8.55 -11.77
C ARG A 147 -0.85 9.62 -12.58
N ALA A 148 -1.36 10.86 -12.61
CA ALA A 148 -0.67 11.97 -13.27
C ALA A 148 0.72 12.22 -12.67
N PHE A 149 0.84 12.19 -11.34
CA PHE A 149 2.12 12.29 -10.65
C PHE A 149 3.06 11.12 -11.02
N TYR A 150 2.57 9.88 -10.99
CA TYR A 150 3.37 8.71 -11.34
C TYR A 150 3.88 8.77 -12.78
N ASN A 151 3.03 9.17 -13.73
CA ASN A 151 3.41 9.34 -15.13
C ASN A 151 4.45 10.46 -15.30
N LYS A 152 4.28 11.60 -14.61
CA LYS A 152 5.26 12.69 -14.60
C LYS A 152 6.64 12.23 -14.09
N CYS A 153 6.65 11.36 -13.10
CA CYS A 153 7.87 10.76 -12.54
C CYS A 153 8.39 9.56 -13.35
N LYS A 154 7.75 9.21 -14.48
CA LYS A 154 8.12 8.08 -15.35
C LYS A 154 8.13 6.73 -14.64
N TYR A 155 7.23 6.52 -13.67
CA TYR A 155 7.08 5.23 -13.01
C TYR A 155 6.41 4.22 -13.95
N THR A 156 6.86 2.98 -13.90
CA THR A 156 6.17 1.87 -14.58
C THR A 156 4.95 1.46 -13.77
N ILE A 157 3.75 1.64 -14.33
CA ILE A 157 2.49 1.29 -13.69
C ILE A 157 2.05 -0.09 -14.18
N LYS A 158 1.82 -1.01 -13.23
CA LYS A 158 1.22 -2.33 -13.51
C LYS A 158 -0.09 -2.44 -12.75
N TYR A 159 -1.13 -2.95 -13.41
CA TYR A 159 -2.44 -3.15 -12.79
C TYR A 159 -2.64 -4.61 -12.40
N MET A 160 -3.23 -4.84 -11.24
CA MET A 160 -3.66 -6.15 -10.78
C MET A 160 -5.14 -6.06 -10.39
N LYS A 161 -5.95 -6.93 -10.95
CA LYS A 161 -7.38 -7.03 -10.60
C LYS A 161 -7.57 -7.89 -9.36
N ASN A 162 -8.61 -7.58 -8.60
CA ASN A 162 -9.07 -8.44 -7.53
C ASN A 162 -10.04 -9.48 -8.12
N GLU A 163 -9.54 -10.68 -8.38
CA GLU A 163 -10.34 -11.78 -8.91
C GLU A 163 -11.37 -12.33 -7.91
N MET A 164 -11.25 -12.00 -6.62
CA MET A 164 -12.18 -12.44 -5.59
C MET A 164 -13.55 -11.71 -5.63
N ILE A 165 -13.67 -10.60 -6.35
CA ILE A 165 -14.93 -9.80 -6.42
C ILE A 165 -15.75 -10.16 -7.68
N VAL A 166 -15.22 -10.94 -8.60
CA VAL A 166 -15.94 -11.41 -9.78
C VAL A 166 -16.67 -12.71 -9.42
N GLY A 167 -17.65 -12.63 -8.51
CA GLY A 167 -18.71 -13.63 -8.36
C GLY A 167 -19.70 -13.42 -9.48
N GLU A 168 -19.81 -14.41 -10.35
CA GLU A 168 -20.96 -14.77 -11.18
C GLU A 168 -21.96 -13.64 -11.51
N ASN A 169 -21.63 -12.75 -12.46
CA ASN A 169 -22.65 -12.20 -13.37
C ASN A 169 -22.00 -11.34 -14.47
N GLY A 170 -22.09 -11.84 -15.67
CA GLY A 170 -22.18 -10.97 -16.85
C GLY A 170 -20.92 -10.82 -17.68
N ALA A 171 -20.82 -11.67 -18.68
CA ALA A 171 -20.18 -11.32 -19.96
C ALA A 171 -20.77 -9.98 -20.44
N GLY A 172 -19.90 -8.99 -20.69
CA GLY A 172 -20.34 -7.74 -21.29
C GLY A 172 -19.24 -6.70 -21.32
N ALA A 173 -18.76 -6.44 -22.55
CA ALA A 173 -18.08 -5.22 -22.99
C ALA A 173 -16.72 -4.89 -22.39
N ALA A 174 -15.72 -5.12 -23.21
CA ALA A 174 -14.41 -4.46 -23.14
C ALA A 174 -14.58 -2.97 -23.43
N GLU A 175 -14.72 -2.16 -22.40
CA GLU A 175 -14.53 -0.71 -22.43
C GLU A 175 -14.05 -0.26 -21.05
N ASP A 176 -12.84 0.31 -21.02
CA ASP A 176 -12.23 1.11 -19.95
C ASP A 176 -12.51 0.72 -18.49
N ASN A 177 -12.29 -0.55 -18.13
CA ASN A 177 -12.39 -1.03 -16.76
C ASN A 177 -11.16 -0.63 -15.92
N GLU A 178 -10.98 0.68 -15.67
CA GLU A 178 -10.03 1.23 -14.69
C GLU A 178 -10.55 1.10 -13.23
N GLY A 179 -11.52 0.24 -12.94
CA GLY A 179 -12.42 0.39 -11.79
C GLY A 179 -12.10 -0.42 -10.54
N GLU A 180 -11.31 -1.49 -10.58
CA GLU A 180 -11.17 -2.40 -9.43
C GLU A 180 -9.76 -2.98 -9.33
N ASN A 181 -8.72 -2.11 -9.42
CA ASN A 181 -7.37 -2.58 -9.56
C ASN A 181 -6.46 -2.05 -8.46
N SER A 182 -5.59 -2.91 -7.93
CA SER A 182 -4.38 -2.49 -7.25
C SER A 182 -3.33 -2.12 -8.28
N VAL A 183 -2.59 -1.06 -8.02
CA VAL A 183 -1.50 -0.60 -8.87
C VAL A 183 -0.18 -0.91 -8.20
N PHE A 184 0.68 -1.62 -8.91
CA PHE A 184 2.06 -1.83 -8.53
C PHE A 184 2.93 -0.85 -9.33
N LEU A 185 3.67 -0.02 -8.64
CA LEU A 185 4.60 0.91 -9.24
C LEU A 185 6.02 0.41 -9.01
N GLN A 186 6.71 0.14 -10.09
CA GLN A 186 8.13 -0.21 -10.06
C GLN A 186 8.94 0.89 -10.75
N ASN A 187 9.86 1.50 -10.02
CA ASN A 187 10.75 2.49 -10.60
C ASN A 187 11.88 1.77 -11.35
N LYS A 188 11.97 1.98 -12.65
CA LYS A 188 13.25 1.84 -13.35
C LYS A 188 13.96 3.17 -13.19
N CYS A 189 14.89 3.27 -12.22
CA CYS A 189 15.87 4.34 -12.23
C CYS A 189 16.59 4.31 -13.58
N LEU A 190 16.22 5.22 -14.46
CA LEU A 190 17.12 5.66 -15.51
C LEU A 190 18.03 6.73 -14.86
N LEU A 191 19.24 6.34 -14.52
CA LEU A 191 20.36 7.27 -14.45
C LEU A 191 20.58 7.88 -15.82
#